data_ca7ef506135308b7e07861389e5f22a0
#
_entry.id   ca7ef506135308b7e07861389e5f22a0
#
_cell.length_a   1.000
_cell.length_b   1.000
_cell.length_c   1.000
_cell.angle_alpha   90.00
_cell.angle_beta   90.00
_cell.angle_gamma   90.00
#
_symmetry.space_group_name_H-M   'P 1'
#
loop_
_entity.id
_entity.type
_entity.pdbx_description
1 polymer ?
#
loop_
_entity_poly.entity_id
_entity_poly.type
_entity_poly.pdbx_seq_one_letter_code
_entity_poly.pdbx_strand_id
1 'polypeptide(L)' 'MTQEEKIAKLEDMLELDGGSLKPEMELNEIAEYDSMAKLSLIVMMDDEFNKKLTGEQIQKFNTVKDILDFMES' A
#
# COMPACT_ATOMS: atom_id res chain seq x y z
N MET A 1 12.03 7.52 -5.44
CA MET A 1 11.77 6.08 -5.24
C MET A 1 11.07 5.51 -6.46
N THR A 2 11.53 4.37 -6.96
CA THR A 2 10.93 3.76 -8.13
C THR A 2 9.66 3.00 -7.75
N GLN A 3 8.86 2.67 -8.76
CA GLN A 3 7.64 1.88 -8.53
C GLN A 3 7.98 0.52 -7.94
N GLU A 4 9.07 -0.08 -8.39
CA GLU A 4 9.51 -1.37 -7.86
C GLU A 4 9.83 -1.30 -6.38
N GLU A 5 10.47 -0.22 -5.97
CA GLU A 5 10.80 -0.02 -4.56
C GLU A 5 9.54 0.19 -3.71
N LYS A 6 8.56 0.91 -4.26
CA LYS A 6 7.29 1.12 -3.56
C LYS A 6 6.54 -0.18 -3.40
N ILE A 7 6.51 -0.99 -4.46
CA ILE A 7 5.87 -2.30 -4.40
C ILE A 7 6.57 -3.19 -3.38
N ALA A 8 7.90 -3.17 -3.36
CA ALA A 8 8.66 -3.96 -2.40
C ALA A 8 8.34 -3.57 -0.97
N LYS A 9 8.16 -2.27 -0.71
CA LYS A 9 7.79 -1.81 0.62
C LYS A 9 6.40 -2.30 1.01
N LEU A 10 5.47 -2.30 0.07
CA LEU A 10 4.13 -2.82 0.33
C LEU A 10 4.14 -4.31 0.59
N GLU A 11 4.92 -5.05 -0.20
CA GLU A 11 5.06 -6.48 0.00
C GLU A 11 5.63 -6.80 1.38
N ASP A 12 6.63 -6.05 1.78
CA ASP A 12 7.25 -6.22 3.09
C ASP A 12 6.25 -5.91 4.20
N MET A 13 5.50 -4.84 4.06
CA MET A 13 4.50 -4.45 5.05
C MET A 13 3.40 -5.50 5.17
N LEU A 14 3.00 -6.09 4.05
CA LEU A 14 1.95 -7.12 4.02
C LEU A 14 2.49 -8.51 4.28
N GLU A 15 3.80 -8.64 4.45
CA GLU A 15 4.47 -9.93 4.67
C GLU A 15 4.28 -10.87 3.49
N LEU A 16 4.31 -10.31 2.29
CA LEU A 16 4.20 -11.08 1.06
C LEU A 16 5.58 -11.34 0.46
N ASP A 17 5.68 -12.39 -0.34
CA ASP A 17 6.91 -12.69 -1.05
C ASP A 17 7.16 -11.63 -2.13
N GLY A 18 8.43 -11.40 -2.43
CA GLY A 18 8.80 -10.48 -3.49
C GLY A 18 8.23 -10.93 -4.83
N GLY A 19 7.65 -9.97 -5.55
CA GLY A 19 7.04 -10.25 -6.85
C GLY A 19 5.58 -10.66 -6.77
N SER A 20 5.02 -10.72 -5.55
CA SER A 20 3.62 -11.12 -5.37
C SER A 20 2.63 -10.02 -5.74
N LEU A 21 3.02 -8.77 -5.53
CA LEU A 21 2.12 -7.64 -5.78
C LEU A 21 2.30 -7.08 -7.18
N LYS A 22 1.18 -6.74 -7.80
CA LYS A 22 1.18 -6.07 -9.10
C LYS A 22 0.23 -4.88 -9.02
N PRO A 23 0.53 -3.80 -9.76
CA PRO A 23 -0.30 -2.59 -9.69
C PRO A 23 -1.77 -2.81 -10.01
N GLU A 24 -2.06 -3.74 -10.89
CA GLU A 24 -3.45 -4.00 -11.32
C GLU A 24 -4.24 -4.87 -10.36
N MET A 25 -3.60 -5.42 -9.34
CA MET A 25 -4.31 -6.27 -8.37
C MET A 25 -5.28 -5.45 -7.53
N GLU A 26 -6.46 -6.02 -7.31
CA GLU A 26 -7.44 -5.38 -6.45
C GLU A 26 -7.13 -5.70 -4.98
N LEU A 27 -7.20 -4.69 -4.14
CA LEU A 27 -6.89 -4.84 -2.72
C LEU A 27 -7.82 -5.85 -2.04
N ASN A 28 -9.06 -5.94 -2.51
CA ASN A 28 -10.04 -6.89 -1.97
C ASN A 28 -9.62 -8.34 -2.16
N GLU A 29 -8.76 -8.59 -3.14
CA GLU A 29 -8.31 -9.95 -3.44
C GLU A 29 -7.10 -10.35 -2.63
N ILE A 30 -6.50 -9.40 -1.92
CA ILE A 30 -5.31 -9.67 -1.11
C ILE A 30 -5.75 -9.97 0.32
N ALA A 31 -5.62 -11.23 0.72
CA ALA A 31 -6.06 -11.65 2.05
C ALA A 31 -5.30 -10.92 3.16
N GLU A 32 -4.04 -10.61 2.92
CA GLU A 32 -3.18 -9.95 3.90
C GLU A 32 -3.53 -8.47 4.09
N TYR A 33 -4.34 -7.90 3.19
CA TYR A 33 -4.75 -6.50 3.28
C TYR A 33 -5.98 -6.38 4.17
N ASP A 34 -5.76 -6.49 5.47
CA ASP A 34 -6.82 -6.44 6.49
C ASP A 34 -6.73 -5.13 7.27
N SER A 35 -7.46 -5.05 8.36
CA SER A 35 -7.49 -3.84 9.20
C SER A 35 -6.11 -3.50 9.76
N MET A 36 -5.35 -4.53 10.14
CA MET A 36 -4.00 -4.32 10.68
C MET A 36 -3.08 -3.77 9.60
N ALA A 37 -3.19 -4.30 8.39
CA ALA A 37 -2.39 -3.82 7.28
C ALA A 37 -2.71 -2.36 6.96
N LYS A 38 -3.98 -1.98 7.05
CA LYS A 38 -4.38 -0.60 6.81
C LYS A 38 -3.76 0.35 7.83
N LEU A 39 -3.71 -0.06 9.09
CA LEU A 39 -3.07 0.75 10.11
C LEU A 39 -1.56 0.86 9.85
N SER A 40 -0.95 -0.25 9.47
CA SER A 40 0.48 -0.24 9.13
C SER A 40 0.76 0.66 7.93
N LEU A 41 -0.16 0.69 6.97
CA LEU A 41 -0.03 1.55 5.80
C LEU A 41 -0.05 3.02 6.20
N ILE A 42 -0.94 3.40 7.12
CA ILE A 42 -1.02 4.76 7.62
C ILE A 42 0.31 5.18 8.25
N VAL A 43 0.87 4.30 9.10
CA VAL A 43 2.14 4.57 9.76
C VAL A 43 3.27 4.69 8.74
N MET A 44 3.30 3.78 7.78
CA MET A 44 4.35 3.78 6.75
C MET A 44 4.31 5.05 5.91
N MET A 45 3.12 5.50 5.53
CA MET A 45 2.99 6.71 4.73
C MET A 45 3.51 7.93 5.49
N ASP A 46 3.25 7.99 6.79
CA ASP A 46 3.73 9.08 7.61
C ASP A 46 5.24 9.03 7.79
N ASP A 47 5.76 7.85 8.12
CA ASP A 47 7.18 7.69 8.44
C ASP A 47 8.09 7.78 7.22
N GLU A 48 7.70 7.16 6.12
CA GLU A 48 8.60 7.03 4.97
C GLU A 48 8.30 8.01 3.85
N PHE A 49 7.07 8.46 3.73
CA PHE A 49 6.68 9.36 2.65
C PHE A 49 6.23 10.73 3.16
N ASN A 50 6.19 10.89 4.48
CA ASN A 50 5.77 12.14 5.11
C ASN A 50 4.41 12.61 4.60
N LYS A 51 3.48 11.67 4.45
CA LYS A 51 2.13 11.92 3.97
C LYS A 51 1.12 11.44 5.00
N LYS A 52 0.04 12.20 5.12
CA LYS A 52 -1.05 11.83 6.02
C LYS A 52 -2.09 11.02 5.27
N LEU A 53 -2.18 9.74 5.61
CA LEU A 53 -3.18 8.86 5.04
C LEU A 53 -4.32 8.71 6.05
N THR A 54 -5.53 8.99 5.60
CA THR A 54 -6.71 8.90 6.46
C THR A 54 -7.52 7.66 6.12
N GLY A 55 -8.42 7.28 7.04
CA GLY A 55 -9.31 6.15 6.79
C GLY A 55 -10.19 6.37 5.57
N GLU A 56 -10.60 7.62 5.32
CA GLU A 56 -11.40 7.95 4.15
C GLU A 56 -10.64 7.68 2.86
N GLN A 57 -9.37 8.03 2.83
CA GLN A 57 -8.54 7.79 1.66
C GLN A 57 -8.32 6.31 1.43
N ILE A 58 -8.13 5.56 2.51
CA ILE A 58 -7.96 4.11 2.43
C ILE A 58 -9.20 3.47 1.79
N GLN A 59 -10.37 3.94 2.15
CA GLN A 59 -11.62 3.40 1.59
C GLN A 59 -11.75 3.67 0.09
N LYS A 60 -11.07 4.68 -0.40
CA LYS A 60 -11.11 5.02 -1.82
C LYS A 60 -10.12 4.20 -2.64
N PHE A 61 -9.19 3.54 -1.99
CA PHE A 61 -8.22 2.69 -2.68
C PHE A 61 -8.90 1.39 -3.12
N ASN A 62 -8.80 1.08 -4.39
CA ASN A 62 -9.36 -0.14 -4.96
C ASN A 62 -8.27 -1.11 -5.40
N THR A 63 -7.17 -0.58 -5.93
CA THR A 63 -6.08 -1.39 -6.46
C THR A 63 -4.77 -0.98 -5.81
N VAL A 64 -3.76 -1.83 -6.01
CA VAL A 64 -2.40 -1.53 -5.55
C VAL A 64 -1.92 -0.23 -6.18
N LYS A 65 -2.28 0.00 -7.44
CA LYS A 65 -1.88 1.22 -8.14
C LYS A 65 -2.38 2.48 -7.43
N ASP A 66 -3.59 2.44 -6.87
CA ASP A 66 -4.13 3.58 -6.14
C ASP A 66 -3.22 3.97 -4.98
N ILE A 67 -2.67 2.97 -4.29
CA ILE A 67 -1.73 3.22 -3.21
C ILE A 67 -0.44 3.80 -3.75
N LEU A 68 0.06 3.24 -4.85
CA LEU A 68 1.30 3.72 -5.47
C LEU A 68 1.16 5.18 -5.92
N ASP A 69 0.02 5.52 -6.49
CA ASP A 69 -0.24 6.90 -6.92
C ASP A 69 -0.25 7.85 -5.73
N PHE A 70 -0.81 7.42 -4.60
CA PHE A 70 -0.81 8.23 -3.40
C PHE A 70 0.61 8.48 -2.90
N MET A 71 1.46 7.48 -3.01
CA MET A 71 2.86 7.61 -2.61
C MET A 71 3.60 8.68 -3.43
N GLU A 72 3.20 8.84 -4.68
CA GLU A 72 3.85 9.76 -5.60
C GLU A 72 3.31 11.19 -5.52
N SER A 73 2.13 11.36 -4.98
CA SER A 73 1.45 12.66 -4.98
C SER A 73 2.07 13.67 -4.02
#